data_603bf2529afb316d5c783209a9f3aa8a
#
_entry.id   603bf2529afb316d5c783209a9f3aa8a
#
_cell.length_a   1.000
_cell.length_b   1.000
_cell.length_c   1.000
_cell.angle_alpha   90.00
_cell.angle_beta   90.00
_cell.angle_gamma   90.00
#
_symmetry.space_group_name_H-M   'P 1'
#
loop_
_entity.id
_entity.type
_entity.pdbx_description
1 polymer ?
#
loop_
_entity_poly.entity_id
_entity_poly.type
_entity_poly.pdbx_seq_one_letter_code
_entity_poly.pdbx_strand_id
1 'polypeptide(L)'
;MSLRTDLSLSAVITGFVTVLVGFTSSAAIVFQAARATGANQAEISSWMWALGLGMGVTCIGLSLYYRKPVVTAWSTPGAAMLITSASGVNLAESIGAFLISGLLITIAGFSGWFERSLQRIPISIASALLAGVLFRFGLEVFVSMQAQFILVFAMFLVYLIFRRAQPRYAIVAALGMGIVIAALRGLLHVNEL
;
A
#
# COMPACT_ATOMS: atom_id res chain seq x y z
N MET A 1 21.00 21.53 4.01
CA MET A 1 19.54 21.45 3.83
C MET A 1 18.93 21.65 5.21
N SER A 2 18.22 22.74 5.44
CA SER A 2 17.57 22.95 6.74
C SER A 2 16.19 22.30 6.69
N LEU A 3 15.86 21.50 7.69
CA LEU A 3 14.53 20.86 7.84
C LEU A 3 13.37 21.86 7.68
N ARG A 4 13.60 23.13 7.97
CA ARG A 4 12.60 24.21 7.85
C ARG A 4 12.27 24.62 6.42
N THR A 5 13.19 24.45 5.47
CA THR A 5 12.95 24.78 4.05
C THR A 5 12.28 23.63 3.30
N ASP A 6 12.41 22.43 3.79
CA ASP A 6 11.85 21.22 3.16
C ASP A 6 10.43 20.88 3.67
N LEU A 7 10.01 21.43 4.83
CA LEU A 7 8.66 21.35 5.37
C LEU A 7 7.73 22.38 4.70
N SER A 8 7.39 22.16 3.44
CA SER A 8 6.35 22.94 2.78
C SER A 8 4.97 22.28 2.99
N LEU A 9 3.92 23.10 3.05
CA LEU A 9 2.53 22.59 3.13
C LEU A 9 2.26 21.54 2.04
N SER A 10 2.81 21.76 0.85
CA SER A 10 2.74 20.83 -0.27
C SER A 10 3.40 19.48 0.03
N ALA A 11 4.55 19.48 0.69
CA ALA A 11 5.26 18.24 1.06
C ALA A 11 4.47 17.45 2.12
N VAL A 12 3.90 18.15 3.11
CA VAL A 12 3.05 17.55 4.15
C VAL A 12 1.80 16.92 3.53
N ILE A 13 1.08 17.65 2.67
CA ILE A 13 -0.10 17.14 1.98
C ILE A 13 0.26 15.93 1.12
N THR A 14 1.35 16.00 0.35
CA THR A 14 1.78 14.89 -0.49
C THR A 14 2.14 13.66 0.34
N GLY A 15 2.85 13.84 1.46
CA GLY A 15 3.17 12.76 2.39
C GLY A 15 1.92 12.11 3.00
N PHE A 16 0.99 12.94 3.47
CA PHE A 16 -0.29 12.46 4.01
C PHE A 16 -1.08 11.65 2.98
N VAL A 17 -1.21 12.18 1.76
CA VAL A 17 -1.90 11.49 0.66
C VAL A 17 -1.22 10.17 0.30
N THR A 18 0.12 10.14 0.26
CA THR A 18 0.88 8.93 -0.03
C THR A 18 0.59 7.84 1.01
N VAL A 19 0.61 8.20 2.30
CA VAL A 19 0.29 7.26 3.38
C VAL A 19 -1.17 6.81 3.30
N LEU A 20 -2.09 7.73 3.14
CA LEU A 20 -3.52 7.44 3.10
C LEU A 20 -3.86 6.52 1.93
N VAL A 21 -3.37 6.81 0.73
CA VAL A 21 -3.61 5.98 -0.46
C VAL A 21 -2.89 4.64 -0.35
N GLY A 22 -1.63 4.63 0.07
CA GLY A 22 -0.85 3.40 0.23
C GLY A 22 -1.45 2.46 1.26
N PHE A 23 -1.95 3.01 2.37
CA PHE A 23 -2.54 2.22 3.45
C PHE A 23 -3.94 1.70 3.07
N THR A 24 -4.83 2.56 2.59
CA THR A 24 -6.22 2.19 2.32
C THR A 24 -6.38 1.29 1.11
N SER A 25 -5.56 1.46 0.07
CA SER A 25 -5.68 0.69 -1.18
C SER A 25 -5.45 -0.82 -1.01
N SER A 26 -4.68 -1.23 -0.03
CA SER A 26 -4.30 -2.64 0.14
C SER A 26 -4.44 -3.18 1.57
N ALA A 27 -4.93 -2.37 2.51
CA ALA A 27 -5.18 -2.81 3.88
C ALA A 27 -6.10 -4.04 3.94
N ALA A 28 -7.16 -4.06 3.13
CA ALA A 28 -8.09 -5.19 3.07
C ALA A 28 -7.40 -6.53 2.75
N ILE A 29 -6.40 -6.53 1.86
CA ILE A 29 -5.63 -7.73 1.51
C ILE A 29 -4.77 -8.16 2.70
N VAL A 30 -4.16 -7.21 3.42
CA VAL A 30 -3.37 -7.50 4.62
C VAL A 30 -4.24 -8.08 5.72
N PHE A 31 -5.45 -7.53 5.93
CA PHE A 31 -6.44 -8.10 6.86
C PHE A 31 -6.81 -9.54 6.50
N GLN A 32 -7.05 -9.82 5.21
CA GLN A 32 -7.35 -11.16 4.74
C GLN A 32 -6.17 -12.11 4.95
N ALA A 33 -4.94 -11.66 4.67
CA ALA A 33 -3.73 -12.44 4.90
C ALA A 33 -3.55 -12.79 6.39
N ALA A 34 -3.76 -11.82 7.29
CA ALA A 34 -3.69 -12.05 8.73
C ALA A 34 -4.77 -13.05 9.20
N ARG A 35 -5.99 -12.95 8.69
CA ARG A 35 -7.06 -13.93 8.99
C ARG A 35 -6.73 -15.34 8.47
N ALA A 36 -6.10 -15.44 7.31
CA ALA A 36 -5.71 -16.72 6.72
C ALA A 36 -4.68 -17.47 7.59
N THR A 37 -3.87 -16.77 8.39
CA THR A 37 -2.95 -17.35 9.38
C THR A 37 -3.62 -17.64 10.74
N GLY A 38 -4.94 -17.51 10.85
CA GLY A 38 -5.69 -17.76 12.08
C GLY A 38 -5.61 -16.63 13.11
N ALA A 39 -5.15 -15.45 12.74
CA ALA A 39 -5.04 -14.31 13.65
C ALA A 39 -6.43 -13.83 14.12
N ASN A 40 -6.57 -13.60 15.43
CA ASN A 40 -7.75 -12.99 16.02
C ASN A 40 -7.75 -11.46 15.82
N GLN A 41 -8.83 -10.77 16.20
CA GLN A 41 -8.98 -9.32 15.95
C GLN A 41 -7.90 -8.48 16.66
N ALA A 42 -7.49 -8.86 17.86
CA ALA A 42 -6.43 -8.16 18.60
C ALA A 42 -5.06 -8.35 17.93
N GLU A 43 -4.77 -9.55 17.45
CA GLU A 43 -3.56 -9.88 16.72
C GLU A 43 -3.51 -9.16 15.37
N ILE A 44 -4.63 -9.06 14.66
CA ILE A 44 -4.74 -8.28 13.41
C ILE A 44 -4.43 -6.81 13.68
N SER A 45 -5.01 -6.23 14.74
CA SER A 45 -4.73 -4.85 15.14
C SER A 45 -3.26 -4.65 15.46
N SER A 46 -2.65 -5.56 16.22
CA SER A 46 -1.22 -5.55 16.54
C SER A 46 -0.35 -5.65 15.28
N TRP A 47 -0.74 -6.51 14.33
CA TRP A 47 -0.05 -6.64 13.05
C TRP A 47 -0.07 -5.33 12.24
N MET A 48 -1.24 -4.68 12.14
CA MET A 48 -1.36 -3.40 11.44
C MET A 48 -0.53 -2.30 12.10
N TRP A 49 -0.50 -2.25 13.45
CA TRP A 49 0.35 -1.34 14.20
C TRP A 49 1.84 -1.59 13.92
N ALA A 50 2.28 -2.84 13.96
CA ALA A 50 3.66 -3.21 13.69
C ALA A 50 4.09 -2.82 12.26
N LEU A 51 3.22 -3.05 11.26
CA LEU A 51 3.45 -2.62 9.88
C LEU A 51 3.55 -1.10 9.77
N GLY A 52 2.61 -0.36 10.38
CA GLY A 52 2.61 1.11 10.36
C GLY A 52 3.86 1.70 11.00
N LEU A 53 4.26 1.22 12.18
CA LEU A 53 5.46 1.65 12.87
C LEU A 53 6.73 1.28 12.09
N GLY A 54 6.82 0.04 11.61
CA GLY A 54 7.97 -0.42 10.82
C GLY A 54 8.16 0.39 9.54
N MET A 55 7.08 0.63 8.79
CA MET A 55 7.12 1.50 7.61
C MET A 55 7.49 2.94 7.96
N GLY A 56 6.92 3.50 9.03
CA GLY A 56 7.23 4.85 9.47
C GLY A 56 8.72 5.01 9.80
N VAL A 57 9.27 4.11 10.61
CA VAL A 57 10.69 4.14 11.00
C VAL A 57 11.61 3.98 9.78
N THR A 58 11.31 3.02 8.89
CA THR A 58 12.13 2.80 7.70
C THR A 58 12.02 3.94 6.70
N CYS A 59 10.82 4.50 6.45
CA CYS A 59 10.63 5.66 5.60
C CYS A 59 11.42 6.88 6.10
N ILE A 60 11.31 7.20 7.39
CA ILE A 60 12.02 8.32 8.00
C ILE A 60 13.53 8.06 7.98
N GLY A 61 13.98 6.90 8.45
CA GLY A 61 15.39 6.56 8.53
C GLY A 61 16.09 6.60 7.17
N LEU A 62 15.51 5.95 6.16
CA LEU A 62 16.07 5.94 4.81
C LEU A 62 16.01 7.30 4.13
N SER A 63 14.90 8.05 4.31
CA SER A 63 14.78 9.38 3.72
C SER A 63 15.81 10.36 4.30
N LEU A 64 16.07 10.30 5.61
CA LEU A 64 17.09 11.11 6.26
C LEU A 64 18.51 10.70 5.83
N TYR A 65 18.77 9.41 5.76
CA TYR A 65 20.08 8.87 5.37
C TYR A 65 20.44 9.24 3.92
N TYR A 66 19.53 8.98 2.98
CA TYR A 66 19.76 9.24 1.56
C TYR A 66 19.46 10.69 1.13
N ARG A 67 18.86 11.49 2.02
CA ARG A 67 18.41 12.87 1.72
C ARG A 67 17.48 12.94 0.49
N LYS A 68 16.66 11.93 0.33
CA LYS A 68 15.67 11.78 -0.75
C LYS A 68 14.40 11.18 -0.16
N PRO A 69 13.22 11.48 -0.70
CA PRO A 69 11.99 10.84 -0.25
C PRO A 69 12.04 9.34 -0.60
N VAL A 70 12.15 8.49 0.41
CA VAL A 70 12.09 7.02 0.28
C VAL A 70 10.81 6.54 0.95
N VAL A 71 10.00 5.81 0.21
CA VAL A 71 8.76 5.21 0.72
C VAL A 71 8.95 3.70 0.76
N THR A 72 8.78 3.13 1.94
CA THR A 72 8.70 1.69 2.14
C THR A 72 7.25 1.29 2.40
N ALA A 73 6.82 0.17 1.87
CA ALA A 73 5.48 -0.35 2.04
C ALA A 73 5.51 -1.88 2.09
N TRP A 74 4.43 -2.47 2.56
CA TRP A 74 4.25 -3.92 2.49
C TRP A 74 4.11 -4.41 1.04
N SER A 75 4.35 -5.71 0.85
CA SER A 75 4.16 -6.35 -0.45
C SER A 75 2.71 -6.83 -0.61
N THR A 76 1.93 -6.13 -1.42
CA THR A 76 0.55 -6.56 -1.76
C THR A 76 0.53 -7.94 -2.43
N PRO A 77 1.42 -8.25 -3.41
CA PRO A 77 1.52 -9.61 -3.95
C PRO A 77 1.91 -10.65 -2.89
N GLY A 78 2.79 -10.29 -1.94
CA GLY A 78 3.16 -11.16 -0.82
C GLY A 78 1.97 -11.45 0.10
N ALA A 79 1.16 -10.43 0.43
CA ALA A 79 -0.05 -10.61 1.21
C ALA A 79 -1.09 -11.50 0.48
N ALA A 80 -1.27 -11.30 -0.82
CA ALA A 80 -2.14 -12.16 -1.64
C ALA A 80 -1.64 -13.62 -1.68
N MET A 81 -0.32 -13.82 -1.74
CA MET A 81 0.28 -15.15 -1.69
C MET A 81 0.04 -15.82 -0.32
N LEU A 82 0.11 -15.08 0.77
CA LEU A 82 -0.20 -15.60 2.11
C LEU A 82 -1.64 -16.11 2.21
N ILE A 83 -2.61 -15.41 1.63
CA ILE A 83 -4.03 -15.84 1.64
C ILE A 83 -4.18 -17.24 1.05
N THR A 84 -3.43 -17.55 0.00
CA THR A 84 -3.52 -18.84 -0.70
C THR A 84 -2.64 -19.94 -0.09
N SER A 85 -1.52 -19.56 0.53
CA SER A 85 -0.49 -20.49 0.99
C SER A 85 -0.50 -20.74 2.50
N ALA A 86 -1.16 -19.88 3.29
CA ALA A 86 -1.19 -20.01 4.76
C ALA A 86 -2.26 -20.98 5.28
N SER A 87 -2.94 -21.72 4.41
CA SER A 87 -3.93 -22.71 4.83
C SER A 87 -3.26 -23.80 5.68
N GLY A 88 -3.59 -23.84 6.97
CA GLY A 88 -3.03 -24.80 7.92
C GLY A 88 -1.78 -24.35 8.67
N VAL A 89 -1.30 -23.14 8.44
CA VAL A 89 -0.17 -22.50 9.16
C VAL A 89 -0.75 -21.58 10.24
N ASN A 90 -0.26 -21.69 11.46
CA ASN A 90 -0.68 -20.80 12.54
C ASN A 90 0.11 -19.48 12.54
N LEU A 91 -0.38 -18.48 13.31
CA LEU A 91 0.24 -17.15 13.39
C LEU A 91 1.69 -17.20 13.87
N ALA A 92 2.01 -18.05 14.84
CA ALA A 92 3.37 -18.16 15.39
C ALA A 92 4.37 -18.70 14.35
N GLU A 93 3.96 -19.69 13.57
CA GLU A 93 4.74 -20.23 12.46
C GLU A 93 4.96 -19.18 11.36
N SER A 94 3.90 -18.41 11.04
CA SER A 94 3.99 -17.31 10.09
C SER A 94 4.98 -16.23 10.54
N ILE A 95 4.96 -15.85 11.82
CA ILE A 95 5.93 -14.91 12.40
C ILE A 95 7.35 -15.46 12.28
N GLY A 96 7.55 -16.74 12.61
CA GLY A 96 8.84 -17.41 12.43
C GLY A 96 9.35 -17.36 10.99
N ALA A 97 8.47 -17.64 10.03
CA ALA A 97 8.78 -17.56 8.61
C ALA A 97 9.16 -16.12 8.18
N PHE A 98 8.45 -15.10 8.70
CA PHE A 98 8.79 -13.70 8.41
C PHE A 98 10.14 -13.28 8.99
N LEU A 99 10.49 -13.73 10.20
CA LEU A 99 11.79 -13.46 10.80
C LEU A 99 12.93 -14.09 9.99
N ILE A 100 12.77 -15.35 9.59
CA ILE A 100 13.75 -16.04 8.73
C ILE A 100 13.85 -15.33 7.36
N SER A 101 12.73 -15.00 6.75
CA SER A 101 12.71 -14.29 5.47
C SER A 101 13.39 -12.92 5.59
N GLY A 102 13.11 -12.16 6.64
CA GLY A 102 13.75 -10.88 6.91
C GLY A 102 15.26 -11.00 7.10
N LEU A 103 15.71 -12.02 7.81
CA LEU A 103 17.13 -12.32 7.98
C LEU A 103 17.80 -12.66 6.63
N LEU A 104 17.20 -13.53 5.84
CA LEU A 104 17.71 -13.90 4.52
C LEU A 104 17.78 -12.71 3.57
N ILE A 105 16.75 -11.85 3.55
CA ILE A 105 16.74 -10.62 2.75
C ILE A 105 17.85 -9.67 3.21
N THR A 106 18.07 -9.55 4.51
CA THR A 106 19.13 -8.72 5.09
C THR A 106 20.51 -9.22 4.66
N ILE A 107 20.77 -10.52 4.80
CA ILE A 107 22.02 -11.15 4.37
C ILE A 107 22.23 -10.97 2.84
N ALA A 108 21.18 -11.19 2.05
CA ALA A 108 21.24 -11.00 0.61
C ALA A 108 21.51 -9.54 0.21
N GLY A 109 20.94 -8.59 0.95
CA GLY A 109 21.18 -7.16 0.76
C GLY A 109 22.64 -6.76 1.05
N PHE A 110 23.19 -7.18 2.20
CA PHE A 110 24.59 -6.90 2.55
C PHE A 110 25.59 -7.60 1.66
N SER A 111 25.27 -8.78 1.12
CA SER A 111 26.17 -9.51 0.21
C SER A 111 26.30 -8.87 -1.17
N GLY A 112 25.41 -7.93 -1.52
CA GLY A 112 25.32 -7.34 -2.86
C GLY A 112 24.91 -8.33 -3.95
N TRP A 113 24.57 -9.57 -3.58
CA TRP A 113 24.15 -10.62 -4.51
C TRP A 113 22.82 -10.28 -5.18
N PHE A 114 21.91 -9.68 -4.39
CA PHE A 114 20.60 -9.25 -4.88
C PHE A 114 20.71 -8.19 -5.98
N GLU A 115 21.57 -7.18 -5.78
CA GLU A 115 21.81 -6.11 -6.76
C GLU A 115 22.39 -6.69 -8.07
N ARG A 116 23.40 -7.55 -7.96
CA ARG A 116 24.02 -8.20 -9.14
C ARG A 116 23.03 -9.08 -9.90
N SER A 117 22.14 -9.76 -9.18
CA SER A 117 21.11 -10.59 -9.79
C SER A 117 20.04 -9.77 -10.50
N LEU A 118 19.60 -8.67 -9.89
CA LEU A 118 18.64 -7.74 -10.49
C LEU A 118 19.17 -7.07 -11.75
N GLN A 119 20.44 -6.71 -11.78
CA GLN A 119 21.08 -6.12 -12.97
C GLN A 119 21.09 -7.05 -14.19
N ARG A 120 20.91 -8.35 -13.98
CA ARG A 120 20.78 -9.35 -15.07
C ARG A 120 19.36 -9.45 -15.63
N ILE A 121 18.38 -8.88 -14.93
CA ILE A 121 16.99 -8.90 -15.40
C ILE A 121 16.80 -7.75 -16.39
N PRO A 122 16.41 -8.03 -17.65
CA PRO A 122 16.09 -6.97 -18.60
C PRO A 122 14.98 -6.06 -18.06
N ILE A 123 15.14 -4.76 -18.22
CA ILE A 123 14.16 -3.75 -17.77
C ILE A 123 12.78 -4.01 -18.37
N SER A 124 12.71 -4.55 -19.58
CA SER A 124 11.46 -4.92 -20.24
C SER A 124 10.66 -5.96 -19.45
N ILE A 125 11.33 -6.96 -18.85
CA ILE A 125 10.67 -7.99 -18.03
C ILE A 125 10.16 -7.37 -16.72
N ALA A 126 10.97 -6.54 -16.05
CA ALA A 126 10.55 -5.85 -14.84
C ALA A 126 9.36 -4.91 -15.10
N SER A 127 9.39 -4.19 -16.24
CA SER A 127 8.29 -3.30 -16.64
C SER A 127 7.03 -4.07 -17.01
N ALA A 128 7.15 -5.22 -17.67
CA ALA A 128 6.01 -6.08 -18.01
C ALA A 128 5.37 -6.66 -16.75
N LEU A 129 6.17 -7.09 -15.76
CA LEU A 129 5.67 -7.56 -14.48
C LEU A 129 4.88 -6.45 -13.74
N LEU A 130 5.47 -5.25 -13.65
CA LEU A 130 4.82 -4.10 -13.04
C LEU A 130 3.53 -3.73 -13.77
N ALA A 131 3.55 -3.71 -15.12
CA ALA A 131 2.37 -3.43 -15.92
C ALA A 131 1.26 -4.47 -15.69
N GLY A 132 1.60 -5.77 -15.59
CA GLY A 132 0.65 -6.84 -15.28
C GLY A 132 -0.01 -6.67 -13.90
N VAL A 133 0.78 -6.33 -12.88
CA VAL A 133 0.25 -6.07 -11.54
C VAL A 133 -0.67 -4.84 -11.55
N LEU A 134 -0.23 -3.74 -12.15
CA LEU A 134 -1.04 -2.51 -12.24
C LEU A 134 -2.31 -2.70 -13.07
N PHE A 135 -2.25 -3.50 -14.13
CA PHE A 135 -3.41 -3.82 -14.95
C PHE A 135 -4.48 -4.56 -14.15
N ARG A 136 -4.07 -5.50 -13.30
CA ARG A 136 -5.00 -6.19 -12.39
C ARG A 136 -5.73 -5.23 -11.48
N PHE A 137 -5.02 -4.28 -10.84
CA PHE A 137 -5.65 -3.25 -10.03
C PHE A 137 -6.58 -2.34 -10.85
N GLY A 138 -6.20 -2.03 -12.10
CA GLY A 138 -7.05 -1.29 -13.02
C GLY A 138 -8.36 -2.02 -13.32
N LEU A 139 -8.32 -3.34 -13.52
CA LEU A 139 -9.52 -4.15 -13.73
C LEU A 139 -10.43 -4.18 -12.50
N GLU A 140 -9.88 -4.18 -11.28
CA GLU A 140 -10.68 -4.15 -10.05
C GLU A 140 -11.56 -2.91 -9.92
N VAL A 141 -11.19 -1.78 -10.54
CA VAL A 141 -12.04 -0.59 -10.63
C VAL A 141 -13.35 -0.91 -11.38
N PHE A 142 -13.25 -1.61 -12.49
CA PHE A 142 -14.43 -1.98 -13.28
C PHE A 142 -15.28 -3.04 -12.59
N VAL A 143 -14.66 -3.98 -11.87
CA VAL A 143 -15.39 -4.94 -11.03
C VAL A 143 -16.14 -4.21 -9.92
N SER A 144 -15.50 -3.25 -9.25
CA SER A 144 -16.12 -2.42 -8.22
C SER A 144 -17.27 -1.56 -8.77
N MET A 145 -17.22 -1.16 -10.04
CA MET A 145 -18.33 -0.48 -10.71
C MET A 145 -19.60 -1.34 -10.79
N GLN A 146 -19.48 -2.65 -10.88
CA GLN A 146 -20.65 -3.54 -10.92
C GLN A 146 -21.43 -3.50 -9.60
N ALA A 147 -20.74 -3.34 -8.47
CA ALA A 147 -21.36 -3.28 -7.14
C ALA A 147 -21.88 -1.87 -6.80
N GLN A 148 -21.10 -0.82 -7.13
CA GLN A 148 -21.35 0.58 -6.72
C GLN A 148 -21.08 1.55 -7.89
N PHE A 149 -21.86 1.42 -8.98
CA PHE A 149 -21.60 2.14 -10.24
C PHE A 149 -21.45 3.65 -10.05
N ILE A 150 -22.44 4.31 -9.42
CA ILE A 150 -22.43 5.78 -9.31
C ILE A 150 -21.24 6.27 -8.50
N LEU A 151 -20.91 5.59 -7.40
CA LEU A 151 -19.79 5.97 -6.54
C LEU A 151 -18.46 5.84 -7.30
N VAL A 152 -18.18 4.67 -7.83
CA VAL A 152 -16.89 4.38 -8.48
C VAL A 152 -16.74 5.18 -9.77
N PHE A 153 -17.82 5.32 -10.57
CA PHE A 153 -17.78 6.09 -11.80
C PHE A 153 -17.57 7.58 -11.56
N ALA A 154 -18.21 8.16 -10.55
CA ALA A 154 -17.99 9.56 -10.19
C ALA A 154 -16.55 9.79 -9.69
N MET A 155 -16.01 8.91 -8.84
CA MET A 155 -14.61 8.96 -8.42
C MET A 155 -13.67 8.88 -9.61
N PHE A 156 -13.93 7.99 -10.55
CA PHE A 156 -13.12 7.81 -11.76
C PHE A 156 -13.15 9.07 -12.66
N LEU A 157 -14.31 9.67 -12.88
CA LEU A 157 -14.44 10.92 -13.64
C LEU A 157 -13.68 12.07 -12.97
N VAL A 158 -13.86 12.25 -11.66
CA VAL A 158 -13.14 13.28 -10.89
C VAL A 158 -11.63 13.07 -10.98
N TYR A 159 -11.16 11.83 -10.86
CA TYR A 159 -9.75 11.51 -11.04
C TYR A 159 -9.24 11.92 -12.42
N LEU A 160 -9.96 11.60 -13.51
CA LEU A 160 -9.57 11.95 -14.88
C LEU A 160 -9.52 13.46 -15.10
N ILE A 161 -10.51 14.19 -14.60
CA ILE A 161 -10.59 15.65 -14.70
C ILE A 161 -9.41 16.29 -13.97
N PHE A 162 -9.20 15.91 -12.72
CA PHE A 162 -8.10 16.47 -11.91
C PHE A 162 -6.73 16.03 -12.40
N ARG A 163 -6.59 14.82 -12.93
CA ARG A 163 -5.33 14.37 -13.53
C ARG A 163 -4.90 15.26 -14.69
N ARG A 164 -5.85 15.83 -15.43
CA ARG A 164 -5.56 16.75 -16.53
C ARG A 164 -5.36 18.19 -16.04
N ALA A 165 -6.16 18.65 -15.08
CA ALA A 165 -6.15 20.05 -14.62
C ALA A 165 -5.08 20.28 -13.54
N GLN A 166 -5.03 19.43 -12.53
CA GLN A 166 -4.14 19.52 -11.38
C GLN A 166 -3.73 18.12 -10.90
N PRO A 167 -2.75 17.47 -11.53
CA PRO A 167 -2.37 16.07 -11.26
C PRO A 167 -2.08 15.77 -9.78
N ARG A 168 -1.52 16.77 -9.06
CA ARG A 168 -1.18 16.67 -7.64
C ARG A 168 -2.39 16.36 -6.75
N TYR A 169 -3.56 16.86 -7.09
CA TYR A 169 -4.77 16.73 -6.27
C TYR A 169 -5.74 15.67 -6.80
N ALA A 170 -5.43 14.99 -7.89
CA ALA A 170 -6.34 14.05 -8.54
C ALA A 170 -6.84 12.92 -7.60
N ILE A 171 -5.93 12.36 -6.80
CA ILE A 171 -6.25 11.28 -5.87
C ILE A 171 -7.09 11.80 -4.69
N VAL A 172 -6.71 12.96 -4.14
CA VAL A 172 -7.43 13.58 -3.02
C VAL A 172 -8.85 13.96 -3.44
N ALA A 173 -9.00 14.56 -4.63
CA ALA A 173 -10.30 14.94 -5.17
C ALA A 173 -11.19 13.72 -5.42
N ALA A 174 -10.64 12.63 -5.98
CA ALA A 174 -11.37 11.39 -6.17
C ALA A 174 -11.82 10.78 -4.84
N LEU A 175 -10.94 10.74 -3.84
CA LEU A 175 -11.28 10.26 -2.50
C LEU A 175 -12.36 11.14 -1.84
N GLY A 176 -12.21 12.46 -1.91
CA GLY A 176 -13.20 13.41 -1.39
C GLY A 176 -14.58 13.20 -2.02
N MET A 177 -14.65 13.01 -3.33
CA MET A 177 -15.90 12.68 -4.02
C MET A 177 -16.48 11.34 -3.55
N GLY A 178 -15.63 10.34 -3.33
CA GLY A 178 -16.05 9.04 -2.79
C GLY A 178 -16.69 9.18 -1.40
N ILE A 179 -16.05 9.94 -0.50
CA ILE A 179 -16.58 10.20 0.85
C ILE A 179 -17.91 10.94 0.79
N VAL A 180 -18.03 11.98 -0.05
CA VAL A 180 -19.28 12.74 -0.21
C VAL A 180 -20.42 11.84 -0.69
N ILE A 181 -20.19 11.02 -1.71
CA ILE A 181 -21.23 10.14 -2.25
C ILE A 181 -21.58 9.04 -1.23
N ALA A 182 -20.58 8.47 -0.53
CA ALA A 182 -20.81 7.48 0.52
C ALA A 182 -21.64 8.06 1.68
N ALA A 183 -21.36 9.31 2.09
CA ALA A 183 -22.14 10.02 3.10
C ALA A 183 -23.58 10.25 2.65
N LEU A 184 -23.78 10.74 1.42
CA LEU A 184 -25.12 10.99 0.88
C LEU A 184 -25.96 9.71 0.71
N ARG A 185 -25.30 8.57 0.51
CA ARG A 185 -25.97 7.27 0.41
C ARG A 185 -26.12 6.51 1.73
N GLY A 186 -25.66 7.10 2.84
CA GLY A 186 -25.72 6.45 4.16
C GLY A 186 -24.84 5.21 4.27
N LEU A 187 -23.80 5.11 3.43
CA LEU A 187 -22.86 3.98 3.44
C LEU A 187 -21.76 4.13 4.51
N LEU A 188 -21.70 5.30 5.16
CA LEU A 188 -20.75 5.54 6.26
C LEU A 188 -21.37 5.07 7.57
N HIS A 189 -20.97 3.89 8.04
CA HIS A 189 -21.33 3.38 9.36
C HIS A 189 -20.33 3.95 10.38
N VAL A 190 -20.55 5.17 10.86
CA VAL A 190 -19.67 5.85 11.83
C VAL A 190 -19.80 5.25 13.24
N ASN A 191 -20.83 4.45 13.49
CA ASN A 191 -21.12 3.91 14.82
C ASN A 191 -20.36 2.61 15.17
N GLU A 192 -19.49 2.10 14.28
CA GLU A 192 -18.72 0.87 14.53
C GLU A 192 -17.19 1.14 14.62
N LEU A 193 -16.79 2.41 14.72
CA LEU A 193 -15.42 2.84 14.98
C LEU A 193 -15.23 3.15 16.46
#